data_a6bb2e69db33a6de9b2ae6a21a1d6ea5
#
_entry.id   a6bb2e69db33a6de9b2ae6a21a1d6ea5
#
_cell.length_a   1.000
_cell.length_b   1.000
_cell.length_c   1.000
_cell.angle_alpha   90.00
_cell.angle_beta   90.00
_cell.angle_gamma   90.00
#
_symmetry.space_group_name_H-M   'P 1'
#
loop_
_entity.id
_entity.type
_entity.pdbx_description
1 polymer ?
#
loop_
_entity_poly.entity_id
_entity_poly.type
_entity_poly.pdbx_seq_one_letter_code
_entity_poly.pdbx_strand_id
1 'polypeptide(L)'
;MIKEYGYEYDAVLNEELYLKTKGKVTHNNFMGALCLRTGRDALKVVAREFTKSIVLIPALACDSMITPFKKYNHVIKYYKLNRDYSIDVEYLSSLIPDKVSPILFLYMDYFGNKALNDSQLNELKSNYPNLIFIEDRTHNLFVDNKRQFKADFTIASLRKWVNIPDGGLLWTNKKLVNKEFSEDLNFFESRLKAQCLRNEFFKTGDELTKISYRKVFSTVTDSIDEDLLPGLMSEYSRELLKQIDFTLINETRKKNASILISELKGFNFVQKKVGLGDVYVAILIENRDKIQRELASKGIFCTIIWPLSDEQKEICRIAKYT
;
A
#
# COMPACT_ATOMS: atom_id res chain seq x y z
N MET A 1 -28.28 10.65 9.72
CA MET A 1 -27.30 9.60 9.37
C MET A 1 -25.92 10.24 9.37
N ILE A 2 -25.02 9.78 10.24
CA ILE A 2 -23.64 10.28 10.33
C ILE A 2 -22.89 9.81 9.10
N LYS A 3 -22.17 10.71 8.44
CA LYS A 3 -21.37 10.38 7.27
C LYS A 3 -19.93 10.81 7.54
N GLU A 4 -19.01 9.83 7.53
CA GLU A 4 -17.58 10.06 7.48
C GLU A 4 -17.01 9.41 6.22
N TYR A 5 -16.15 10.14 5.52
CA TYR A 5 -15.50 9.68 4.30
C TYR A 5 -13.98 9.59 4.52
N GLY A 6 -13.36 8.53 4.03
CA GLY A 6 -11.96 8.24 4.26
C GLY A 6 -11.70 7.59 5.64
N TYR A 7 -10.47 7.66 6.15
CA TYR A 7 -10.01 6.99 7.35
C TYR A 7 -9.94 5.46 7.17
N GLU A 8 -10.55 4.66 8.06
CA GLU A 8 -10.55 3.20 8.00
C GLU A 8 -11.91 2.69 7.51
N TYR A 9 -11.97 1.43 7.09
CA TYR A 9 -13.23 0.79 6.73
C TYR A 9 -13.96 0.26 7.97
N ASP A 10 -15.26 0.18 7.87
CA ASP A 10 -16.16 -0.56 8.77
C ASP A 10 -16.13 -2.06 8.48
N ALA A 11 -16.68 -2.89 9.37
CA ALA A 11 -16.77 -4.33 9.13
C ALA A 11 -17.70 -4.65 7.96
N VAL A 12 -17.36 -5.67 7.17
CA VAL A 12 -18.26 -6.21 6.15
C VAL A 12 -19.45 -6.85 6.85
N LEU A 13 -20.65 -6.39 6.51
CA LEU A 13 -21.91 -7.01 6.92
C LEU A 13 -22.43 -7.88 5.77
N ASN A 14 -23.18 -8.92 6.09
CA ASN A 14 -23.66 -9.95 5.14
C ASN A 14 -24.48 -9.42 3.93
N GLU A 15 -24.86 -8.15 3.91
CA GLU A 15 -25.68 -7.54 2.87
C GLU A 15 -24.92 -6.47 2.05
N GLU A 16 -23.61 -6.48 2.09
CA GLU A 16 -22.80 -5.48 1.41
C GLU A 16 -22.84 -5.65 -0.12
N LEU A 17 -23.06 -4.54 -0.83
CA LEU A 17 -23.26 -4.49 -2.29
C LEU A 17 -22.12 -5.08 -3.13
N TYR A 18 -20.93 -5.17 -2.59
CA TYR A 18 -19.74 -5.70 -3.31
C TYR A 18 -19.45 -7.18 -3.01
N LEU A 19 -20.30 -7.85 -2.20
CA LEU A 19 -20.23 -9.29 -2.08
C LEU A 19 -20.88 -9.93 -3.31
N LYS A 20 -20.26 -10.96 -3.83
CA LYS A 20 -20.77 -11.69 -4.99
C LYS A 20 -22.14 -12.28 -4.68
N THR A 21 -23.14 -11.94 -5.46
CA THR A 21 -24.40 -12.68 -5.47
C THR A 21 -24.09 -14.11 -5.90
N LYS A 22 -24.66 -15.10 -5.18
CA LYS A 22 -24.44 -16.54 -5.35
C LYS A 22 -24.34 -16.92 -6.84
N GLY A 23 -23.16 -17.40 -7.27
CA GLY A 23 -23.03 -18.09 -8.55
C GLY A 23 -21.89 -17.68 -9.50
N LYS A 24 -21.18 -16.59 -9.29
CA LYS A 24 -20.03 -16.26 -10.15
C LYS A 24 -18.74 -16.13 -9.35
N VAL A 25 -17.98 -17.20 -9.29
CA VAL A 25 -16.56 -17.18 -8.95
C VAL A 25 -15.85 -16.54 -10.14
N THR A 26 -15.67 -15.23 -10.12
CA THR A 26 -14.84 -14.56 -11.10
C THR A 26 -13.45 -14.38 -10.52
N HIS A 27 -12.53 -15.10 -11.12
CA HIS A 27 -11.08 -14.97 -11.05
C HIS A 27 -10.42 -14.89 -9.67
N ASN A 28 -9.62 -15.87 -9.43
CA ASN A 28 -8.56 -15.93 -8.41
C ASN A 28 -7.48 -14.88 -8.74
N ASN A 29 -7.80 -13.59 -8.55
CA ASN A 29 -6.87 -12.48 -8.81
C ASN A 29 -5.58 -12.57 -7.97
N PHE A 30 -5.57 -13.46 -6.95
CA PHE A 30 -4.46 -13.62 -6.01
C PHE A 30 -3.86 -15.02 -6.02
N MET A 31 -4.13 -15.82 -7.09
CA MET A 31 -3.52 -17.15 -7.25
C MET A 31 -2.00 -17.06 -7.12
N GLY A 32 -1.43 -17.99 -6.38
CA GLY A 32 0.00 -18.11 -6.16
C GLY A 32 0.60 -17.07 -5.19
N ALA A 33 -0.22 -16.17 -4.63
CA ALA A 33 0.25 -15.26 -3.59
C ALA A 33 0.35 -15.97 -2.23
N LEU A 34 1.42 -15.68 -1.49
CA LEU A 34 1.46 -15.91 -0.06
C LEU A 34 0.59 -14.84 0.62
N CYS A 35 -0.46 -15.27 1.31
CA CYS A 35 -1.40 -14.39 2.00
C CYS A 35 -0.88 -14.07 3.41
N LEU A 36 -0.60 -12.80 3.66
CA LEU A 36 0.03 -12.29 4.87
C LEU A 36 -0.90 -11.33 5.60
N ARG A 37 -0.64 -11.09 6.88
CA ARG A 37 -1.40 -10.17 7.74
C ARG A 37 -1.45 -8.75 7.16
N THR A 38 -0.33 -8.25 6.64
CA THR A 38 -0.25 -6.89 6.07
C THR A 38 0.78 -6.79 4.94
N GLY A 39 0.78 -5.67 4.18
CA GLY A 39 1.85 -5.34 3.26
C GLY A 39 3.22 -5.17 3.93
N ARG A 40 3.25 -4.71 5.21
CA ARG A 40 4.49 -4.68 6.01
C ARG A 40 5.04 -6.09 6.25
N ASP A 41 4.16 -7.06 6.55
CA ASP A 41 4.58 -8.45 6.71
C ASP A 41 5.10 -9.04 5.40
N ALA A 42 4.56 -8.64 4.25
CA ALA A 42 5.12 -9.01 2.95
C ALA A 42 6.55 -8.48 2.76
N LEU A 43 6.80 -7.22 3.15
CA LEU A 43 8.15 -6.65 3.13
C LEU A 43 9.08 -7.29 4.18
N LYS A 44 8.57 -7.70 5.35
CA LYS A 44 9.36 -8.46 6.35
C LYS A 44 9.79 -9.81 5.78
N VAL A 45 8.90 -10.51 5.05
CA VAL A 45 9.29 -11.77 4.37
C VAL A 45 10.45 -11.52 3.42
N VAL A 46 10.36 -10.47 2.59
CA VAL A 46 11.46 -10.14 1.66
C VAL A 46 12.73 -9.76 2.43
N ALA A 47 12.62 -8.88 3.43
CA ALA A 47 13.78 -8.39 4.17
C ALA A 47 14.57 -9.52 4.84
N ARG A 48 13.90 -10.49 5.45
CA ARG A 48 14.57 -11.59 6.17
C ARG A 48 15.23 -12.64 5.27
N GLU A 49 14.93 -12.66 3.97
CA GLU A 49 15.57 -13.58 3.01
C GLU A 49 17.00 -13.14 2.66
N PHE A 50 17.37 -11.92 3.00
CA PHE A 50 18.69 -11.36 2.71
C PHE A 50 19.41 -10.98 4.01
N THR A 51 20.70 -11.25 4.05
CA THR A 51 21.57 -10.70 5.10
C THR A 51 21.67 -9.18 4.95
N LYS A 52 22.26 -8.47 5.90
CA LYS A 52 22.43 -7.02 5.87
C LYS A 52 22.88 -6.52 4.49
N SER A 53 21.96 -5.89 3.77
CA SER A 53 22.12 -5.41 2.39
C SER A 53 21.76 -3.94 2.28
N ILE A 54 22.13 -3.30 1.19
CA ILE A 54 21.60 -1.98 0.83
C ILE A 54 20.18 -2.16 0.29
N VAL A 55 19.28 -1.30 0.70
CA VAL A 55 17.91 -1.20 0.18
C VAL A 55 17.70 0.16 -0.43
N LEU A 56 17.45 0.21 -1.72
CA LEU A 56 17.10 1.42 -2.45
C LEU A 56 15.58 1.60 -2.36
N ILE A 57 15.14 2.69 -1.74
CA ILE A 57 13.72 3.03 -1.52
C ILE A 57 13.45 4.43 -2.07
N PRO A 58 12.28 4.70 -2.69
CA PRO A 58 11.97 6.06 -3.12
C PRO A 58 11.93 7.01 -1.93
N ALA A 59 12.44 8.22 -2.07
CA ALA A 59 12.38 9.22 -1.00
C ALA A 59 10.92 9.54 -0.60
N LEU A 60 9.99 9.44 -1.55
CA LEU A 60 8.55 9.51 -1.27
C LEU A 60 8.01 8.15 -0.80
N ALA A 61 8.44 7.67 0.36
CA ALA A 61 7.99 6.42 0.95
C ALA A 61 7.44 6.64 2.37
N CYS A 62 6.43 5.85 2.75
CA CYS A 62 5.93 5.84 4.12
C CYS A 62 6.78 4.92 5.01
N ASP A 63 6.69 5.14 6.33
CA ASP A 63 7.40 4.31 7.31
C ASP A 63 7.10 2.82 7.16
N SER A 64 5.88 2.46 6.75
CA SER A 64 5.53 1.06 6.52
C SER A 64 6.30 0.38 5.37
N MET A 65 6.90 1.14 4.47
CA MET A 65 7.81 0.63 3.43
C MET A 65 9.26 0.55 3.92
N ILE A 66 9.62 1.34 4.92
CA ILE A 66 11.00 1.50 5.41
C ILE A 66 11.27 0.61 6.63
N THR A 67 10.37 0.63 7.62
CA THR A 67 10.52 -0.07 8.90
C THR A 67 10.83 -1.56 8.77
N PRO A 68 10.20 -2.34 7.86
CA PRO A 68 10.53 -3.75 7.70
C PRO A 68 12.02 -4.00 7.44
N PHE A 69 12.63 -3.19 6.57
CA PHE A 69 14.04 -3.34 6.24
C PHE A 69 14.96 -2.89 7.38
N LYS A 70 14.63 -1.80 8.08
CA LYS A 70 15.39 -1.35 9.25
C LYS A 70 15.40 -2.41 10.37
N LYS A 71 14.28 -3.10 10.58
CA LYS A 71 14.17 -4.19 11.59
C LYS A 71 15.13 -5.35 11.33
N TYR A 72 15.43 -5.64 10.07
CA TYR A 72 16.40 -6.66 9.68
C TYR A 72 17.83 -6.10 9.41
N ASN A 73 18.11 -4.88 9.94
CA ASN A 73 19.40 -4.23 9.89
C ASN A 73 19.93 -3.93 8.48
N HIS A 74 19.06 -3.74 7.50
CA HIS A 74 19.44 -3.27 6.19
C HIS A 74 19.81 -1.78 6.20
N VAL A 75 20.67 -1.37 5.28
CA VAL A 75 21.09 0.03 5.09
C VAL A 75 20.16 0.67 4.06
N ILE A 76 19.36 1.65 4.48
CA ILE A 76 18.45 2.37 3.59
C ILE A 76 19.21 3.47 2.83
N LYS A 77 19.00 3.52 1.52
CA LYS A 77 19.38 4.64 0.67
C LYS A 77 18.17 5.11 -0.11
N TYR A 78 17.89 6.41 -0.03
CA TYR A 78 16.75 6.98 -0.73
C TYR A 78 17.13 7.43 -2.14
N TYR A 79 16.30 7.07 -3.12
CA TYR A 79 16.40 7.61 -4.47
C TYR A 79 15.27 8.60 -4.76
N LYS A 80 15.53 9.55 -5.64
CA LYS A 80 14.55 10.55 -6.06
C LYS A 80 13.69 10.05 -7.22
N LEU A 81 12.48 10.59 -7.29
CA LEU A 81 11.57 10.42 -8.41
C LEU A 81 11.59 11.69 -9.26
N ASN A 82 11.19 11.58 -10.50
CA ASN A 82 10.89 12.73 -11.38
C ASN A 82 9.53 13.34 -10.99
N ARG A 83 9.22 14.54 -11.51
CA ARG A 83 7.93 15.20 -11.27
C ARG A 83 6.71 14.39 -11.69
N ASP A 84 6.86 13.45 -12.58
CA ASP A 84 5.80 12.56 -13.05
C ASP A 84 5.76 11.24 -12.28
N TYR A 85 6.49 11.14 -11.17
CA TYR A 85 6.64 9.96 -10.31
C TYR A 85 7.36 8.78 -10.97
N SER A 86 7.94 8.95 -12.16
CA SER A 86 8.91 8.00 -12.71
C SER A 86 10.23 8.08 -11.93
N ILE A 87 11.02 7.00 -11.99
CA ILE A 87 12.32 6.95 -11.31
C ILE A 87 13.36 7.75 -12.11
N ASP A 88 14.13 8.56 -11.41
CA ASP A 88 15.37 9.14 -11.95
C ASP A 88 16.44 8.03 -11.97
N VAL A 89 16.56 7.37 -13.13
CA VAL A 89 17.41 6.19 -13.31
C VAL A 89 18.92 6.54 -13.17
N GLU A 90 19.30 7.73 -13.56
CA GLU A 90 20.69 8.20 -13.43
C GLU A 90 21.06 8.36 -11.96
N TYR A 91 20.20 9.06 -11.19
CA TYR A 91 20.41 9.18 -9.74
C TYR A 91 20.35 7.83 -9.03
N LEU A 92 19.40 6.97 -9.36
CA LEU A 92 19.32 5.60 -8.83
C LEU A 92 20.62 4.85 -9.05
N SER A 93 21.15 4.89 -10.28
CA SER A 93 22.40 4.21 -10.66
C SER A 93 23.60 4.71 -9.87
N SER A 94 23.66 5.99 -9.53
CA SER A 94 24.71 6.59 -8.71
C SER A 94 24.75 6.08 -7.26
N LEU A 95 23.65 5.51 -6.78
CA LEU A 95 23.55 4.95 -5.42
C LEU A 95 24.03 3.50 -5.32
N ILE A 96 24.26 2.82 -6.45
CA ILE A 96 24.67 1.43 -6.52
C ILE A 96 26.20 1.35 -6.41
N PRO A 97 26.76 0.84 -5.29
CA PRO A 97 28.19 0.91 -5.04
C PRO A 97 29.01 -0.11 -5.85
N ASP A 98 28.41 -1.27 -6.13
CA ASP A 98 29.06 -2.37 -6.85
C ASP A 98 28.02 -3.24 -7.57
N LYS A 99 28.51 -4.24 -8.32
CA LYS A 99 27.68 -5.17 -9.08
C LYS A 99 27.69 -6.60 -8.53
N VAL A 100 28.21 -6.80 -7.33
CA VAL A 100 28.46 -8.12 -6.75
C VAL A 100 27.49 -8.40 -5.60
N SER A 101 27.42 -7.50 -4.62
CA SER A 101 26.59 -7.69 -3.43
C SER A 101 25.10 -7.51 -3.76
N PRO A 102 24.20 -8.36 -3.25
CA PRO A 102 22.78 -8.18 -3.45
C PRO A 102 22.29 -6.82 -2.93
N ILE A 103 21.57 -6.10 -3.75
CA ILE A 103 20.96 -4.81 -3.43
C ILE A 103 19.46 -4.93 -3.64
N LEU A 104 18.69 -4.66 -2.62
CA LEU A 104 17.22 -4.67 -2.68
C LEU A 104 16.75 -3.35 -3.29
N PHE A 105 15.91 -3.43 -4.29
CA PHE A 105 15.38 -2.27 -4.99
C PHE A 105 13.85 -2.27 -4.92
N LEU A 106 13.29 -1.47 -4.02
CA LEU A 106 11.85 -1.31 -3.84
C LEU A 106 11.36 -0.15 -4.71
N TYR A 107 10.37 -0.42 -5.56
CA TYR A 107 9.69 0.59 -6.38
C TYR A 107 8.18 0.38 -6.40
N MET A 108 7.45 1.46 -6.70
CA MET A 108 6.00 1.40 -6.81
C MET A 108 5.50 2.34 -7.92
N ASP A 109 4.41 1.96 -8.57
CA ASP A 109 3.69 2.78 -9.53
C ASP A 109 2.74 3.73 -8.77
N TYR A 110 3.24 4.92 -8.40
CA TYR A 110 2.48 5.89 -7.62
C TYR A 110 1.22 6.35 -8.35
N PHE A 111 0.06 6.12 -7.74
CA PHE A 111 -1.25 6.52 -8.29
C PHE A 111 -1.48 5.99 -9.71
N GLY A 112 -0.89 4.84 -10.05
CA GLY A 112 -0.92 4.25 -11.38
C GLY A 112 0.04 4.87 -12.40
N ASN A 113 0.83 5.89 -12.04
CA ASN A 113 1.90 6.38 -12.88
C ASN A 113 3.07 5.38 -12.86
N LYS A 114 3.53 4.95 -14.04
CA LYS A 114 4.61 3.96 -14.14
C LYS A 114 5.92 4.53 -13.60
N ALA A 115 6.49 3.84 -12.61
CA ALA A 115 7.80 4.15 -12.06
C ALA A 115 8.92 3.91 -13.08
N LEU A 116 8.83 2.80 -13.83
CA LEU A 116 9.75 2.41 -14.89
C LEU A 116 8.96 1.91 -16.11
N ASN A 117 9.42 2.24 -17.30
CA ASN A 117 8.96 1.55 -18.51
C ASN A 117 9.71 0.22 -18.71
N ASP A 118 9.25 -0.60 -19.64
CA ASP A 118 9.82 -1.94 -19.86
C ASP A 118 11.28 -1.91 -20.33
N SER A 119 11.67 -0.90 -21.12
CA SER A 119 13.06 -0.72 -21.57
C SER A 119 13.97 -0.40 -20.39
N GLN A 120 13.59 0.57 -19.54
CA GLN A 120 14.34 0.95 -18.35
C GLN A 120 14.47 -0.22 -17.36
N LEU A 121 13.41 -1.00 -17.17
CA LEU A 121 13.45 -2.17 -16.30
C LEU A 121 14.44 -3.23 -16.83
N ASN A 122 14.42 -3.52 -18.13
CA ASN A 122 15.31 -4.48 -18.75
C ASN A 122 16.76 -3.98 -18.72
N GLU A 123 16.99 -2.70 -18.96
CA GLU A 123 18.31 -2.08 -18.88
C GLU A 123 18.90 -2.16 -17.47
N LEU A 124 18.13 -1.82 -16.44
CA LEU A 124 18.55 -1.95 -15.05
C LEU A 124 18.92 -3.40 -14.70
N LYS A 125 18.11 -4.38 -15.14
CA LYS A 125 18.39 -5.80 -14.93
C LYS A 125 19.68 -6.26 -15.63
N SER A 126 19.92 -5.76 -16.82
CA SER A 126 21.13 -6.09 -17.59
C SER A 126 22.39 -5.45 -16.99
N ASN A 127 22.30 -4.17 -16.61
CA ASN A 127 23.43 -3.42 -16.10
C ASN A 127 23.80 -3.77 -14.65
N TYR A 128 22.80 -4.20 -13.85
CA TYR A 128 22.94 -4.50 -12.42
C TYR A 128 22.31 -5.85 -12.08
N PRO A 129 22.92 -6.98 -12.43
CA PRO A 129 22.36 -8.32 -12.21
C PRO A 129 22.22 -8.69 -10.73
N ASN A 130 22.85 -7.93 -9.84
CA ASN A 130 22.77 -8.07 -8.38
C ASN A 130 21.58 -7.30 -7.77
N LEU A 131 20.82 -6.51 -8.55
CA LEU A 131 19.59 -5.89 -8.07
C LEU A 131 18.50 -6.94 -7.90
N ILE A 132 17.89 -6.93 -6.71
CA ILE A 132 16.69 -7.72 -6.38
C ILE A 132 15.49 -6.79 -6.44
N PHE A 133 14.66 -6.97 -7.44
CA PHE A 133 13.53 -6.10 -7.73
C PHE A 133 12.33 -6.44 -6.85
N ILE A 134 11.83 -5.45 -6.11
CA ILE A 134 10.64 -5.54 -5.24
C ILE A 134 9.62 -4.53 -5.76
N GLU A 135 8.53 -5.01 -6.35
CA GLU A 135 7.43 -4.17 -6.86
C GLU A 135 6.33 -4.06 -5.81
N ASP A 136 6.02 -2.85 -5.35
CA ASP A 136 4.84 -2.59 -4.52
C ASP A 136 3.66 -2.19 -5.41
N ARG A 137 2.68 -3.07 -5.54
CA ARG A 137 1.46 -2.87 -6.32
C ARG A 137 0.29 -2.34 -5.50
N THR A 138 0.53 -1.82 -4.32
CA THR A 138 -0.54 -1.30 -3.45
C THR A 138 -1.36 -0.20 -4.11
N HIS A 139 -0.77 0.63 -4.98
CA HIS A 139 -1.50 1.69 -5.69
C HIS A 139 -2.05 1.27 -7.06
N ASN A 140 -1.68 0.11 -7.58
CA ASN A 140 -2.12 -0.37 -8.90
C ASN A 140 -2.50 -1.86 -8.91
N LEU A 141 -3.10 -2.36 -7.84
CA LEU A 141 -3.40 -3.78 -7.62
C LEU A 141 -4.19 -4.42 -8.77
N PHE A 142 -5.11 -3.71 -9.40
CA PHE A 142 -6.02 -4.22 -10.44
C PHE A 142 -5.64 -3.80 -11.86
N VAL A 143 -4.54 -3.09 -12.02
CA VAL A 143 -4.03 -2.71 -13.33
C VAL A 143 -3.33 -3.91 -13.96
N ASP A 144 -3.94 -4.44 -15.01
CA ASP A 144 -3.42 -5.48 -15.88
C ASP A 144 -3.18 -6.87 -15.25
N ASN A 145 -4.24 -7.67 -15.20
CA ASN A 145 -4.19 -9.09 -14.78
C ASN A 145 -3.37 -9.99 -15.75
N LYS A 146 -2.94 -9.46 -16.91
CA LYS A 146 -2.12 -10.18 -17.89
C LYS A 146 -0.62 -9.91 -17.74
N ARG A 147 -0.24 -8.97 -16.87
CA ARG A 147 1.17 -8.64 -16.65
C ARG A 147 1.84 -9.77 -15.88
N GLN A 148 2.74 -10.49 -16.54
CA GLN A 148 3.69 -11.34 -15.84
C GLN A 148 4.45 -10.48 -14.82
N PHE A 149 4.55 -10.97 -13.59
CA PHE A 149 5.35 -10.30 -12.57
C PHE A 149 6.81 -10.23 -13.04
N LYS A 150 7.28 -9.02 -13.33
CA LYS A 150 8.65 -8.79 -13.81
C LYS A 150 9.65 -8.62 -12.67
N ALA A 151 9.17 -8.37 -11.46
CA ALA A 151 10.00 -8.26 -10.25
C ALA A 151 10.29 -9.64 -9.65
N ASP A 152 11.37 -9.72 -8.87
CA ASP A 152 11.69 -10.92 -8.08
C ASP A 152 10.66 -11.15 -6.98
N PHE A 153 10.18 -10.06 -6.39
CA PHE A 153 9.11 -10.03 -5.40
C PHE A 153 8.09 -8.97 -5.79
N THR A 154 6.81 -9.30 -5.70
CA THR A 154 5.72 -8.35 -5.89
C THR A 154 4.86 -8.37 -4.64
N ILE A 155 4.61 -7.22 -4.04
CA ILE A 155 3.80 -7.10 -2.83
C ILE A 155 2.58 -6.22 -3.06
N ALA A 156 1.55 -6.40 -2.23
CA ALA A 156 0.42 -5.47 -2.19
C ALA A 156 -0.25 -5.47 -0.82
N SER A 157 -0.89 -4.35 -0.45
CA SER A 157 -1.76 -4.24 0.72
C SER A 157 -3.22 -4.23 0.29
N LEU A 158 -3.96 -5.29 0.60
CA LEU A 158 -5.38 -5.41 0.29
C LEU A 158 -6.25 -4.44 1.10
N ARG A 159 -5.86 -4.13 2.34
CA ARG A 159 -6.61 -3.25 3.25
C ARG A 159 -6.82 -1.82 2.73
N LYS A 160 -6.08 -1.41 1.70
CA LYS A 160 -6.30 -0.13 1.01
C LYS A 160 -7.40 -0.20 -0.05
N TRP A 161 -7.78 -1.41 -0.45
CA TRP A 161 -8.75 -1.65 -1.52
C TRP A 161 -10.09 -2.15 -1.01
N VAL A 162 -10.07 -2.97 0.03
CA VAL A 162 -11.23 -3.68 0.56
C VAL A 162 -11.27 -3.61 2.09
N ASN A 163 -12.45 -3.70 2.65
CA ASN A 163 -12.69 -3.60 4.08
C ASN A 163 -12.50 -4.94 4.82
N ILE A 164 -11.33 -5.52 4.69
CA ILE A 164 -10.90 -6.69 5.46
C ILE A 164 -10.05 -6.26 6.66
N PRO A 165 -10.10 -6.99 7.78
CA PRO A 165 -9.32 -6.65 8.97
C PRO A 165 -7.81 -6.72 8.73
N ASP A 166 -7.36 -7.76 8.05
CA ASP A 166 -5.97 -8.01 7.69
C ASP A 166 -5.86 -8.46 6.22
N GLY A 167 -4.71 -8.22 5.59
CA GLY A 167 -4.50 -8.61 4.20
C GLY A 167 -3.30 -7.93 3.56
N GLY A 168 -2.27 -8.72 3.33
CA GLY A 168 -1.10 -8.45 2.51
C GLY A 168 -0.85 -9.60 1.55
N LEU A 169 -0.26 -9.32 0.42
CA LEU A 169 0.03 -10.31 -0.61
C LEU A 169 1.51 -10.26 -0.98
N LEU A 170 2.09 -11.41 -1.22
CA LEU A 170 3.44 -11.56 -1.75
C LEU A 170 3.44 -12.59 -2.87
N TRP A 171 3.87 -12.21 -4.06
CA TRP A 171 4.18 -13.12 -5.17
C TRP A 171 5.69 -13.17 -5.38
N THR A 172 6.20 -14.36 -5.58
CA THR A 172 7.59 -14.58 -5.94
C THR A 172 7.76 -15.94 -6.59
N ASN A 173 8.70 -16.03 -7.54
CA ASN A 173 9.16 -17.29 -8.10
C ASN A 173 10.42 -17.82 -7.37
N LYS A 174 10.95 -17.04 -6.42
CA LYS A 174 12.10 -17.46 -5.63
C LYS A 174 11.67 -18.41 -4.51
N LYS A 175 12.48 -19.40 -4.23
CA LYS A 175 12.28 -20.28 -3.07
C LYS A 175 12.60 -19.49 -1.80
N LEU A 176 11.60 -19.33 -0.94
CA LEU A 176 11.79 -18.73 0.38
C LEU A 176 12.48 -19.72 1.30
N VAL A 177 13.53 -19.26 1.97
CA VAL A 177 14.31 -20.05 2.94
C VAL A 177 13.65 -20.00 4.31
N ASN A 178 13.27 -18.80 4.74
CA ASN A 178 12.67 -18.55 6.04
C ASN A 178 11.15 -18.76 5.98
N LYS A 179 10.64 -19.78 6.67
CA LYS A 179 9.22 -20.19 6.65
C LYS A 179 8.50 -20.01 8.00
N GLU A 180 9.12 -19.32 8.94
CA GLU A 180 8.51 -19.03 10.23
C GLU A 180 7.57 -17.84 10.10
N PHE A 181 6.39 -17.95 10.71
CA PHE A 181 5.37 -16.90 10.72
C PHE A 181 4.82 -16.75 12.14
N SER A 182 4.40 -15.54 12.47
CA SER A 182 3.67 -15.30 13.71
C SER A 182 2.27 -15.91 13.63
N GLU A 183 1.88 -16.64 14.67
CA GLU A 183 0.53 -17.17 14.87
C GLU A 183 -0.36 -16.20 15.66
N ASP A 184 0.16 -15.01 16.04
CA ASP A 184 -0.58 -14.04 16.82
C ASP A 184 -1.75 -13.44 16.02
N LEU A 185 -2.96 -13.68 16.50
CA LEU A 185 -4.21 -13.17 15.93
C LEU A 185 -4.65 -11.83 16.52
N ASN A 186 -3.95 -11.27 17.52
CA ASN A 186 -4.34 -10.01 18.19
C ASN A 186 -4.57 -8.88 17.19
N PHE A 187 -3.73 -8.79 16.16
CA PHE A 187 -3.91 -7.78 15.12
C PHE A 187 -5.26 -7.93 14.42
N PHE A 188 -5.60 -9.13 13.97
CA PHE A 188 -6.85 -9.42 13.28
C PHE A 188 -8.05 -9.14 14.19
N GLU A 189 -8.07 -9.70 15.39
CA GLU A 189 -9.19 -9.56 16.34
C GLU A 189 -9.44 -8.11 16.73
N SER A 190 -8.38 -7.38 17.03
CA SER A 190 -8.46 -5.96 17.40
C SER A 190 -8.97 -5.12 16.24
N ARG A 191 -8.51 -5.36 15.02
CA ARG A 191 -9.00 -4.63 13.84
C ARG A 191 -10.44 -4.95 13.53
N LEU A 192 -10.85 -6.21 13.59
CA LEU A 192 -12.25 -6.59 13.41
C LEU A 192 -13.15 -5.93 14.46
N LYS A 193 -12.72 -5.93 15.73
CA LYS A 193 -13.42 -5.22 16.81
C LYS A 193 -13.56 -3.72 16.50
N ALA A 194 -12.48 -3.07 16.06
CA ALA A 194 -12.53 -1.65 15.71
C ALA A 194 -13.48 -1.37 14.51
N GLN A 195 -13.50 -2.25 13.51
CA GLN A 195 -14.43 -2.16 12.40
C GLN A 195 -15.89 -2.32 12.84
N CYS A 196 -16.18 -3.27 13.76
CA CYS A 196 -17.51 -3.44 14.33
C CYS A 196 -17.94 -2.21 15.15
N LEU A 197 -17.06 -1.66 15.99
CA LEU A 197 -17.33 -0.42 16.74
C LEU A 197 -17.59 0.76 15.79
N ARG A 198 -16.91 0.83 14.65
CA ARG A 198 -17.18 1.85 13.65
C ARG A 198 -18.57 1.70 13.03
N ASN A 199 -19.03 0.48 12.76
CA ASN A 199 -20.42 0.23 12.34
C ASN A 199 -21.42 0.69 13.40
N GLU A 200 -21.14 0.44 14.67
CA GLU A 200 -21.99 0.90 15.78
C GLU A 200 -22.03 2.42 15.86
N PHE A 201 -20.90 3.10 15.74
CA PHE A 201 -20.86 4.56 15.69
C PHE A 201 -21.73 5.14 14.57
N PHE A 202 -21.74 4.55 13.37
CA PHE A 202 -22.59 5.04 12.28
C PHE A 202 -24.09 4.86 12.55
N LYS A 203 -24.45 3.89 13.40
CA LYS A 203 -25.85 3.67 13.80
C LYS A 203 -26.28 4.60 14.94
N THR A 204 -25.42 4.79 15.93
CA THR A 204 -25.76 5.45 17.20
C THR A 204 -25.32 6.91 17.27
N GLY A 205 -24.22 7.27 16.61
CA GLY A 205 -23.58 8.58 16.76
C GLY A 205 -22.82 8.76 18.09
N ASP A 206 -22.57 7.69 18.83
CA ASP A 206 -21.91 7.78 20.12
C ASP A 206 -20.43 8.14 19.99
N GLU A 207 -20.05 9.31 20.45
CA GLU A 207 -18.65 9.82 20.38
C GLU A 207 -17.67 8.97 21.21
N LEU A 208 -18.10 8.30 22.29
CA LEU A 208 -17.22 7.39 23.05
C LEU A 208 -16.88 6.16 22.22
N THR A 209 -17.83 5.62 21.50
CA THR A 209 -17.60 4.53 20.52
C THR A 209 -16.62 4.98 19.44
N LYS A 210 -16.73 6.22 18.94
CA LYS A 210 -15.78 6.80 17.97
C LYS A 210 -14.36 6.90 18.51
N ILE A 211 -14.19 7.41 19.71
CA ILE A 211 -12.91 7.49 20.39
C ILE A 211 -12.31 6.08 20.55
N SER A 212 -13.14 5.11 20.95
CA SER A 212 -12.72 3.73 21.17
C SER A 212 -12.19 3.08 19.92
N TYR A 213 -12.92 3.09 18.79
CA TYR A 213 -12.44 2.44 17.58
C TYR A 213 -11.17 3.12 17.01
N ARG A 214 -11.08 4.44 17.08
CA ARG A 214 -9.89 5.17 16.62
C ARG A 214 -8.65 4.80 17.42
N LYS A 215 -8.78 4.70 18.74
CA LYS A 215 -7.70 4.25 19.62
C LYS A 215 -7.24 2.84 19.26
N VAL A 216 -8.18 1.91 19.07
CA VAL A 216 -7.83 0.53 18.70
C VAL A 216 -7.11 0.49 17.35
N PHE A 217 -7.59 1.19 16.31
CA PHE A 217 -6.91 1.22 15.02
C PHE A 217 -5.48 1.76 15.10
N SER A 218 -5.24 2.82 15.89
CA SER A 218 -3.91 3.38 16.10
C SER A 218 -2.99 2.37 16.79
N THR A 219 -3.38 1.90 17.99
CA THR A 219 -2.56 0.97 18.78
C THR A 219 -2.19 -0.30 18.01
N VAL A 220 -3.14 -0.89 17.30
CA VAL A 220 -2.91 -2.12 16.51
C VAL A 220 -2.00 -1.87 15.30
N THR A 221 -2.06 -0.67 14.72
CA THR A 221 -1.15 -0.33 13.62
C THR A 221 0.28 -0.19 14.10
N ASP A 222 0.48 0.34 15.30
CA ASP A 222 1.81 0.53 15.90
C ASP A 222 2.43 -0.82 16.31
N SER A 223 1.63 -1.77 16.83
CA SER A 223 2.12 -3.09 17.29
C SER A 223 2.75 -3.95 16.19
N ILE A 224 2.34 -3.78 14.92
CA ILE A 224 2.94 -4.55 13.82
C ILE A 224 4.45 -4.27 13.69
N ASP A 225 4.86 -3.05 13.98
CA ASP A 225 6.26 -2.66 13.84
C ASP A 225 7.13 -3.21 14.98
N GLU A 226 6.54 -3.68 16.07
CA GLU A 226 7.24 -4.35 17.15
C GLU A 226 7.54 -5.82 16.83
N ASP A 227 6.68 -6.49 16.07
CA ASP A 227 6.86 -7.89 15.68
C ASP A 227 8.05 -8.06 14.72
N LEU A 228 8.93 -9.01 15.02
CA LEU A 228 9.98 -9.44 14.09
C LEU A 228 9.43 -10.41 13.04
N LEU A 229 8.63 -11.40 13.45
CA LEU A 229 8.08 -12.37 12.52
C LEU A 229 6.91 -11.80 11.72
N PRO A 230 6.86 -12.03 10.40
CA PRO A 230 5.69 -11.71 9.60
C PRO A 230 4.51 -12.59 9.99
N GLY A 231 3.31 -12.02 10.05
CA GLY A 231 2.08 -12.76 10.31
C GLY A 231 1.39 -13.24 9.05
N LEU A 232 0.71 -14.38 9.14
CA LEU A 232 -0.18 -14.87 8.09
C LEU A 232 -1.53 -14.14 8.13
N MET A 233 -2.21 -14.09 6.99
CA MET A 233 -3.58 -13.58 6.90
C MET A 233 -4.53 -14.52 7.63
N SER A 234 -5.49 -13.97 8.38
CA SER A 234 -6.52 -14.74 9.07
C SER A 234 -7.38 -15.55 8.10
N GLU A 235 -7.91 -16.67 8.59
CA GLU A 235 -8.87 -17.47 7.83
C GLU A 235 -10.12 -16.67 7.47
N TYR A 236 -10.60 -15.85 8.39
CA TYR A 236 -11.74 -14.95 8.16
C TYR A 236 -11.52 -14.07 6.92
N SER A 237 -10.40 -13.36 6.84
CA SER A 237 -10.10 -12.50 5.69
C SER A 237 -9.92 -13.29 4.40
N ARG A 238 -9.32 -14.48 4.45
CA ARG A 238 -9.18 -15.37 3.28
C ARG A 238 -10.54 -15.83 2.73
N GLU A 239 -11.46 -16.22 3.60
CA GLU A 239 -12.82 -16.61 3.19
C GLU A 239 -13.62 -15.43 2.68
N LEU A 240 -13.50 -14.26 3.32
CA LEU A 240 -14.16 -13.05 2.85
C LEU A 240 -13.68 -12.63 1.46
N LEU A 241 -12.36 -12.74 1.18
CA LEU A 241 -11.79 -12.43 -0.14
C LEU A 241 -12.40 -13.26 -1.28
N LYS A 242 -12.81 -14.51 -1.01
CA LYS A 242 -13.48 -15.36 -2.01
C LYS A 242 -14.86 -14.82 -2.41
N GLN A 243 -15.49 -14.03 -1.55
CA GLN A 243 -16.83 -13.49 -1.73
C GLN A 243 -16.82 -12.08 -2.35
N ILE A 244 -15.72 -11.36 -2.31
CA ILE A 244 -15.62 -9.98 -2.80
C ILE A 244 -15.63 -9.92 -4.32
N ASP A 245 -16.46 -9.05 -4.89
CA ASP A 245 -16.45 -8.72 -6.32
C ASP A 245 -15.44 -7.60 -6.61
N PHE A 246 -14.22 -8.00 -6.94
CA PHE A 246 -13.14 -7.07 -7.26
C PHE A 246 -13.39 -6.26 -8.54
N THR A 247 -14.18 -6.78 -9.47
CA THR A 247 -14.55 -6.04 -10.68
C THR A 247 -15.43 -4.85 -10.30
N LEU A 248 -16.45 -5.08 -9.49
CA LEU A 248 -17.34 -4.03 -9.00
C LEU A 248 -16.59 -2.98 -8.19
N ILE A 249 -15.65 -3.39 -7.31
CA ILE A 249 -14.82 -2.46 -6.53
C ILE A 249 -13.98 -1.57 -7.48
N ASN A 250 -13.33 -2.16 -8.46
CA ASN A 250 -12.49 -1.42 -9.40
C ASN A 250 -13.32 -0.43 -10.23
N GLU A 251 -14.46 -0.84 -10.75
CA GLU A 251 -15.37 0.02 -11.51
C GLU A 251 -15.93 1.16 -10.65
N THR A 252 -16.32 0.87 -9.40
CA THR A 252 -16.80 1.88 -8.46
C THR A 252 -15.71 2.92 -8.16
N ARG A 253 -14.47 2.49 -7.92
CA ARG A 253 -13.34 3.41 -7.70
C ARG A 253 -13.05 4.27 -8.91
N LYS A 254 -13.03 3.70 -10.10
CA LYS A 254 -12.88 4.46 -11.36
C LYS A 254 -13.97 5.53 -11.50
N LYS A 255 -15.23 5.16 -11.25
CA LYS A 255 -16.35 6.10 -11.27
C LYS A 255 -16.17 7.22 -10.26
N ASN A 256 -15.82 6.90 -9.01
CA ASN A 256 -15.60 7.88 -7.95
C ASN A 256 -14.43 8.81 -8.29
N ALA A 257 -13.31 8.28 -8.79
CA ALA A 257 -12.17 9.07 -9.21
C ALA A 257 -12.53 10.03 -10.36
N SER A 258 -13.29 9.54 -11.36
CA SER A 258 -13.76 10.37 -12.47
C SER A 258 -14.63 11.53 -11.99
N ILE A 259 -15.55 11.28 -11.05
CA ILE A 259 -16.41 12.33 -10.47
C ILE A 259 -15.54 13.36 -9.72
N LEU A 260 -14.65 12.91 -8.83
CA LEU A 260 -13.81 13.83 -8.07
C LEU A 260 -12.93 14.71 -8.99
N ILE A 261 -12.32 14.12 -10.02
CA ILE A 261 -11.50 14.88 -10.97
C ILE A 261 -12.34 15.88 -11.77
N SER A 262 -13.56 15.52 -12.15
CA SER A 262 -14.46 16.43 -12.90
C SER A 262 -14.97 17.59 -12.03
N GLU A 263 -15.27 17.33 -10.76
CA GLU A 263 -15.80 18.33 -9.85
C GLU A 263 -14.72 19.28 -9.30
N LEU A 264 -13.50 18.79 -9.14
CA LEU A 264 -12.35 19.56 -8.64
C LEU A 264 -11.53 20.17 -9.78
N LYS A 265 -12.18 20.69 -10.82
CA LYS A 265 -11.51 21.35 -11.95
C LYS A 265 -10.62 22.49 -11.45
N GLY A 266 -9.39 22.57 -11.99
CA GLY A 266 -8.41 23.62 -11.65
C GLY A 266 -7.39 23.22 -10.57
N PHE A 267 -7.55 22.04 -9.94
CA PHE A 267 -6.51 21.51 -9.07
C PHE A 267 -5.45 20.71 -9.85
N ASN A 268 -4.25 20.66 -9.31
CA ASN A 268 -3.15 19.87 -9.87
C ASN A 268 -3.29 18.41 -9.43
N PHE A 269 -3.82 17.55 -10.30
CA PHE A 269 -3.88 16.13 -10.05
C PHE A 269 -2.56 15.43 -10.38
N VAL A 270 -2.17 14.50 -9.50
CA VAL A 270 -0.99 13.67 -9.72
C VAL A 270 -1.26 12.58 -10.75
N GLN A 271 -2.47 12.04 -10.79
CA GLN A 271 -2.85 10.96 -11.70
C GLN A 271 -2.93 11.44 -13.14
N LYS A 272 -2.27 10.72 -14.05
CA LYS A 272 -2.34 10.99 -15.50
C LYS A 272 -3.61 10.46 -16.14
N LYS A 273 -4.16 9.34 -15.62
CA LYS A 273 -5.35 8.65 -16.14
C LYS A 273 -6.15 8.00 -15.02
N VAL A 274 -7.46 8.11 -15.10
CA VAL A 274 -8.38 7.32 -14.28
C VAL A 274 -8.28 5.84 -14.68
N GLY A 275 -8.41 4.94 -13.72
CA GLY A 275 -8.36 3.50 -13.93
C GLY A 275 -6.97 2.87 -13.84
N LEU A 276 -5.96 3.63 -13.46
CA LEU A 276 -4.58 3.14 -13.32
C LEU A 276 -4.07 3.09 -11.87
N GLY A 277 -4.82 3.55 -10.89
CA GLY A 277 -4.38 3.59 -9.49
C GLY A 277 -5.39 4.32 -8.62
N ASP A 278 -6.66 4.07 -8.85
CA ASP A 278 -7.80 4.81 -8.26
C ASP A 278 -8.05 4.48 -6.77
N VAL A 279 -7.05 3.94 -6.08
CA VAL A 279 -7.08 3.83 -4.61
C VAL A 279 -7.07 5.21 -3.96
N TYR A 280 -6.46 6.19 -4.62
CA TYR A 280 -6.44 7.59 -4.22
C TYR A 280 -6.68 8.50 -5.42
N VAL A 281 -7.32 9.65 -5.17
CA VAL A 281 -7.27 10.82 -6.06
C VAL A 281 -6.30 11.80 -5.40
N ALA A 282 -5.06 11.82 -5.86
CA ALA A 282 -3.99 12.62 -5.28
C ALA A 282 -3.93 14.00 -5.89
N ILE A 283 -3.90 15.03 -5.05
CA ILE A 283 -3.89 16.46 -5.42
C ILE A 283 -2.66 17.11 -4.79
N LEU A 284 -1.94 17.89 -5.59
CA LEU A 284 -0.90 18.80 -5.09
C LEU A 284 -1.55 20.12 -4.69
N ILE A 285 -1.43 20.49 -3.43
CA ILE A 285 -2.11 21.67 -2.90
C ILE A 285 -1.24 22.39 -1.87
N GLU A 286 -1.22 23.72 -1.94
CA GLU A 286 -0.64 24.56 -0.91
C GLU A 286 -1.50 24.58 0.36
N ASN A 287 -0.90 24.86 1.51
CA ASN A 287 -1.58 24.88 2.81
C ASN A 287 -2.32 23.58 3.14
N ARG A 288 -1.80 22.45 2.65
CA ARG A 288 -2.36 21.08 2.79
C ARG A 288 -2.87 20.78 4.19
N ASP A 289 -2.08 21.06 5.24
CA ASP A 289 -2.42 20.71 6.62
C ASP A 289 -3.61 21.49 7.16
N LYS A 290 -3.78 22.76 6.73
CA LYS A 290 -4.95 23.56 7.06
C LYS A 290 -6.20 22.98 6.40
N ILE A 291 -6.12 22.71 5.11
CA ILE A 291 -7.23 22.15 4.32
C ILE A 291 -7.63 20.77 4.86
N GLN A 292 -6.67 19.92 5.20
CA GLN A 292 -6.95 18.61 5.80
C GLN A 292 -7.74 18.74 7.12
N ARG A 293 -7.33 19.68 8.01
CA ARG A 293 -8.07 19.91 9.26
C ARG A 293 -9.48 20.43 9.03
N GLU A 294 -9.67 21.34 8.08
CA GLU A 294 -10.99 21.86 7.71
C GLU A 294 -11.90 20.77 7.13
N LEU A 295 -11.38 19.88 6.29
CA LEU A 295 -12.11 18.74 5.75
C LEU A 295 -12.44 17.73 6.85
N ALA A 296 -11.49 17.42 7.74
CA ALA A 296 -11.69 16.51 8.86
C ALA A 296 -12.80 17.01 9.82
N SER A 297 -12.90 18.32 10.06
CA SER A 297 -13.98 18.91 10.86
C SER A 297 -15.38 18.72 10.23
N LYS A 298 -15.42 18.45 8.92
CA LYS A 298 -16.64 18.15 8.14
C LYS A 298 -16.86 16.65 7.92
N GLY A 299 -16.06 15.79 8.57
CA GLY A 299 -16.14 14.33 8.42
C GLY A 299 -15.44 13.79 7.17
N ILE A 300 -14.59 14.57 6.50
CA ILE A 300 -13.84 14.14 5.31
C ILE A 300 -12.37 13.97 5.70
N PHE A 301 -11.90 12.72 5.79
CA PHE A 301 -10.56 12.36 6.24
C PHE A 301 -9.66 12.07 5.04
N CYS A 302 -8.91 13.07 4.60
CA CYS A 302 -7.92 12.93 3.53
C CYS A 302 -6.58 12.47 4.11
N THR A 303 -5.98 11.49 3.48
CA THR A 303 -4.63 11.01 3.83
C THR A 303 -3.59 11.98 3.28
N ILE A 304 -2.62 12.37 4.13
CA ILE A 304 -1.39 13.01 3.67
C ILE A 304 -0.45 11.90 3.17
N ILE A 305 0.08 12.05 1.98
CA ILE A 305 0.98 11.08 1.37
C ILE A 305 2.34 11.75 1.17
N TRP A 306 3.31 11.57 2.05
CA TRP A 306 3.30 10.99 3.42
C TRP A 306 4.00 11.97 4.36
N PRO A 307 3.95 11.82 5.69
CA PRO A 307 4.90 12.48 6.58
C PRO A 307 6.30 11.94 6.25
N LEU A 308 7.21 12.82 5.89
CA LEU A 308 8.57 12.47 5.48
C LEU A 308 9.58 12.88 6.55
N SER A 309 10.65 12.10 6.73
CA SER A 309 11.83 12.50 7.51
C SER A 309 12.54 13.68 6.83
N ASP A 310 13.44 14.35 7.56
CA ASP A 310 14.16 15.50 6.99
C ASP A 310 15.09 15.07 5.85
N GLU A 311 15.70 13.88 5.93
CA GLU A 311 16.49 13.29 4.84
C GLU A 311 15.63 13.05 3.59
N GLN A 312 14.45 12.47 3.75
CA GLN A 312 13.51 12.27 2.64
C GLN A 312 13.05 13.59 2.02
N LYS A 313 12.72 14.60 2.86
CA LYS A 313 12.32 15.93 2.38
C LYS A 313 13.41 16.58 1.56
N GLU A 314 14.68 16.47 1.98
CA GLU A 314 15.80 17.06 1.24
C GLU A 314 15.89 16.48 -0.17
N ILE A 315 15.82 15.15 -0.30
CA ILE A 315 15.84 14.48 -1.61
C ILE A 315 14.58 14.84 -2.43
N CYS A 316 13.41 14.90 -1.80
CA CYS A 316 12.18 15.33 -2.46
C CYS A 316 12.20 16.78 -2.91
N ARG A 317 12.81 17.73 -2.15
CA ARG A 317 12.98 19.11 -2.57
C ARG A 317 13.82 19.24 -3.84
N ILE A 318 14.89 18.47 -3.93
CA ILE A 318 15.73 18.42 -5.14
C ILE A 318 14.87 18.03 -6.35
N ALA A 319 13.91 17.14 -6.15
CA ALA A 319 12.96 16.70 -7.17
C ALA A 319 11.73 17.63 -7.36
N LYS A 320 11.58 18.68 -6.52
CA LYS A 320 10.45 19.64 -6.52
C LYS A 320 9.07 18.99 -6.30
N TYR A 321 8.96 18.08 -5.30
CA TYR A 321 7.68 17.47 -4.86
C TYR A 321 7.01 18.18 -3.68
N THR A 322 7.60 19.19 -3.17
CA THR A 322 7.07 19.99 -2.04
C THR A 322 6.57 21.33 -2.52
#